data_c93b5d46893ea48a5707444c401d647d
#
_entry.id   c93b5d46893ea48a5707444c401d647d
#
_cell.length_a   1.000
_cell.length_b   1.000
_cell.length_c   1.000
_cell.angle_alpha   90.00
_cell.angle_beta   90.00
_cell.angle_gamma   90.00
#
_symmetry.space_group_name_H-M   'P 1'
#
loop_
_entity.id
_entity.type
_entity.pdbx_description
1 polymer ?
#
loop_
_entity_poly.entity_id
_entity_poly.type
_entity_poly.pdbx_seq_one_letter_code
_entity_poly.pdbx_strand_id
1 'polypeptide(L)'
;MTLAGYHAIVTRFKIAPKSISKLFVVDRRNDFKVKNLFQLAKKNNVQVIRVSSLELTRLTMNKKNSVCAAFVKQLTKPTCLEELFDFFRIQGGTNPPIIFLDGVTDPRNLGAIFRNVDATGFGNIVVPMDNSAPISDLVINTACGAVDTVNYIPVKNIARALEFVQDKGYLV
;
A
#
# COMPACT_ATOMS: atom_id res chain seq x y z
N MET A 1 -7.45 -9.96 -6.02
CA MET A 1 -6.47 -8.99 -6.59
C MET A 1 -5.10 -9.67 -6.69
N THR A 2 -4.33 -9.38 -7.73
CA THR A 2 -2.96 -9.92 -7.88
C THR A 2 -1.94 -8.84 -7.57
N LEU A 3 -1.10 -9.09 -6.58
CA LEU A 3 0.03 -8.24 -6.22
C LEU A 3 1.29 -8.79 -6.86
N ALA A 4 2.05 -7.97 -7.58
CA ALA A 4 3.26 -8.37 -8.30
C ALA A 4 4.50 -7.64 -7.80
N GLY A 5 5.62 -8.37 -7.70
CA GLY A 5 6.92 -7.84 -7.32
C GLY A 5 7.31 -8.10 -5.86
N TYR A 6 8.61 -8.28 -5.66
CA TYR A 6 9.18 -8.70 -4.37
C TYR A 6 8.86 -7.71 -3.23
N HIS A 7 9.14 -6.42 -3.44
CA HIS A 7 8.96 -5.42 -2.38
C HIS A 7 7.50 -5.28 -1.95
N ALA A 8 6.58 -5.24 -2.91
CA ALA A 8 5.15 -5.15 -2.63
C ALA A 8 4.64 -6.35 -1.81
N ILE A 9 5.10 -7.56 -2.15
CA ILE A 9 4.71 -8.79 -1.43
C ILE A 9 5.31 -8.83 -0.03
N VAL A 10 6.60 -8.46 0.13
CA VAL A 10 7.24 -8.39 1.45
C VAL A 10 6.53 -7.38 2.35
N THR A 11 6.19 -6.21 1.81
CA THR A 11 5.42 -5.19 2.52
C THR A 11 4.05 -5.73 2.95
N ARG A 12 3.35 -6.44 2.05
CA ARG A 12 2.05 -7.06 2.37
C ARG A 12 2.16 -8.11 3.49
N PHE A 13 3.23 -8.90 3.51
CA PHE A 13 3.50 -9.84 4.61
C PHE A 13 3.72 -9.14 5.95
N LYS A 14 4.31 -7.93 5.96
CA LYS A 14 4.52 -7.14 7.19
C LYS A 14 3.22 -6.55 7.73
N ILE A 15 2.36 -6.02 6.84
CA ILE A 15 1.18 -5.23 7.22
C ILE A 15 -0.05 -6.11 7.44
N ALA A 16 -0.32 -7.01 6.51
CA ALA A 16 -1.53 -7.82 6.50
C ALA A 16 -1.28 -9.24 5.96
N PRO A 17 -0.48 -10.06 6.66
CA PRO A 17 -0.12 -11.41 6.20
C PRO A 17 -1.34 -12.29 5.93
N LYS A 18 -2.40 -12.17 6.73
CA LYS A 18 -3.66 -12.92 6.57
C LYS A 18 -4.43 -12.56 5.29
N SER A 19 -4.08 -11.44 4.65
CA SER A 19 -4.67 -11.07 3.37
C SER A 19 -4.09 -11.83 2.18
N ILE A 20 -2.94 -12.50 2.34
CA ILE A 20 -2.28 -13.26 1.29
C ILE A 20 -2.84 -14.67 1.29
N SER A 21 -3.49 -15.06 0.20
CA SER A 21 -4.05 -16.41 0.06
C SER A 21 -3.10 -17.39 -0.59
N LYS A 22 -2.35 -16.96 -1.60
CA LYS A 22 -1.37 -17.78 -2.32
C LYS A 22 -0.19 -16.94 -2.79
N LEU A 23 1.00 -17.52 -2.77
CA LEU A 23 2.23 -16.91 -3.28
C LEU A 23 2.72 -17.71 -4.50
N PHE A 24 3.00 -17.03 -5.60
CA PHE A 24 3.56 -17.60 -6.82
C PHE A 24 5.00 -17.14 -7.00
N VAL A 25 5.89 -18.07 -7.32
CA VAL A 25 7.32 -17.80 -7.51
C VAL A 25 7.80 -18.51 -8.77
N VAL A 26 8.65 -17.85 -9.55
CA VAL A 26 9.23 -18.45 -10.77
C VAL A 26 9.99 -19.70 -10.43
N ASP A 27 9.73 -20.75 -11.20
CA ASP A 27 10.44 -22.04 -11.09
C ASP A 27 11.95 -21.86 -11.35
N ARG A 28 12.76 -22.76 -10.74
CA ARG A 28 14.22 -22.79 -10.85
C ARG A 28 14.97 -21.56 -10.33
N ARG A 29 14.29 -20.57 -9.74
CA ARG A 29 14.94 -19.43 -9.10
C ARG A 29 15.09 -19.67 -7.60
N ASN A 30 16.30 -19.48 -7.08
CA ASN A 30 16.63 -19.75 -5.67
C ASN A 30 17.56 -18.67 -5.08
N ASP A 31 17.37 -17.42 -5.49
CA ASP A 31 18.12 -16.28 -4.95
C ASP A 31 17.62 -15.88 -3.54
N PHE A 32 18.32 -14.92 -2.92
CA PHE A 32 17.98 -14.42 -1.59
C PHE A 32 16.52 -13.95 -1.49
N LYS A 33 15.99 -13.29 -2.54
CA LYS A 33 14.62 -12.80 -2.56
C LYS A 33 13.60 -13.92 -2.49
N VAL A 34 13.84 -14.99 -3.23
CA VAL A 34 12.98 -16.18 -3.22
C VAL A 34 13.05 -16.89 -1.87
N LYS A 35 14.24 -17.08 -1.31
CA LYS A 35 14.40 -17.69 0.02
C LYS A 35 13.67 -16.92 1.11
N ASN A 36 13.78 -15.59 1.10
CA ASN A 36 13.06 -14.74 2.04
C ASN A 36 11.52 -14.88 1.90
N LEU A 37 11.01 -14.91 0.67
CA LEU A 37 9.59 -15.13 0.43
C LEU A 37 9.10 -16.48 0.95
N PHE A 38 9.87 -17.54 0.79
CA PHE A 38 9.56 -18.86 1.34
C PHE A 38 9.51 -18.84 2.88
N GLN A 39 10.45 -18.15 3.53
CA GLN A 39 10.45 -18.01 4.99
C GLN A 39 9.20 -17.24 5.48
N LEU A 40 8.86 -16.12 4.82
CA LEU A 40 7.67 -15.35 5.14
C LEU A 40 6.39 -16.15 4.93
N ALA A 41 6.29 -16.89 3.83
CA ALA A 41 5.14 -17.73 3.54
C ALA A 41 5.00 -18.86 4.58
N LYS A 42 6.09 -19.53 4.95
CA LYS A 42 6.11 -20.57 6.00
C LYS A 42 5.66 -20.02 7.36
N LYS A 43 6.19 -18.85 7.77
CA LYS A 43 5.83 -18.19 9.03
C LYS A 43 4.34 -17.86 9.11
N ASN A 44 3.72 -17.56 7.97
CA ASN A 44 2.32 -17.10 7.91
C ASN A 44 1.35 -18.16 7.35
N ASN A 45 1.78 -19.41 7.21
CA ASN A 45 0.99 -20.52 6.65
C ASN A 45 0.39 -20.22 5.26
N VAL A 46 1.15 -19.52 4.41
CA VAL A 46 0.74 -19.19 3.04
C VAL A 46 1.26 -20.24 2.08
N GLN A 47 0.38 -20.79 1.24
CA GLN A 47 0.75 -21.76 0.21
C GLN A 47 1.65 -21.11 -0.84
N VAL A 48 2.79 -21.72 -1.15
CA VAL A 48 3.70 -21.31 -2.22
C VAL A 48 3.55 -22.24 -3.42
N ILE A 49 3.36 -21.67 -4.60
CA ILE A 49 3.24 -22.38 -5.86
C ILE A 49 4.37 -21.95 -6.77
N ARG A 50 5.13 -22.90 -7.30
CA ARG A 50 6.13 -22.64 -8.33
C ARG A 50 5.46 -22.66 -9.71
N VAL A 51 5.77 -21.64 -10.50
CA VAL A 51 5.17 -21.44 -11.84
C VAL A 51 6.24 -21.08 -12.86
N SER A 52 5.96 -21.33 -14.13
CA SER A 52 6.83 -20.89 -15.22
C SER A 52 6.84 -19.34 -15.33
N SER A 53 7.91 -18.80 -15.92
CA SER A 53 7.99 -17.34 -16.17
C SER A 53 6.83 -16.84 -17.03
N LEU A 54 6.38 -17.64 -18.00
CA LEU A 54 5.25 -17.33 -18.86
C LEU A 54 3.92 -17.24 -18.08
N GLU A 55 3.70 -18.22 -17.22
CA GLU A 55 2.52 -18.28 -16.37
C GLU A 55 2.50 -17.13 -15.39
N LEU A 56 3.63 -16.78 -14.77
CA LEU A 56 3.73 -15.63 -13.89
C LEU A 56 3.42 -14.32 -14.62
N THR A 57 3.91 -14.15 -15.85
CA THR A 57 3.61 -12.98 -16.67
C THR A 57 2.11 -12.85 -16.95
N ARG A 58 1.42 -13.97 -17.23
CA ARG A 58 -0.04 -13.99 -17.38
C ARG A 58 -0.76 -13.61 -16.10
N LEU A 59 -0.36 -14.14 -14.95
CA LEU A 59 -0.93 -13.83 -13.64
C LEU A 59 -0.74 -12.35 -13.25
N THR A 60 0.31 -11.71 -13.72
CA THR A 60 0.64 -10.30 -13.43
C THR A 60 0.18 -9.31 -14.48
N MET A 61 -0.74 -9.71 -15.37
CA MET A 61 -1.25 -8.87 -16.46
C MET A 61 -0.12 -8.26 -17.30
N ASN A 62 0.82 -9.10 -17.75
CA ASN A 62 1.96 -8.74 -18.59
C ASN A 62 3.00 -7.80 -17.94
N LYS A 63 3.07 -7.69 -16.62
CA LYS A 63 4.22 -7.07 -15.95
C LYS A 63 5.49 -7.89 -16.22
N LYS A 64 6.23 -7.50 -17.25
CA LYS A 64 7.51 -8.12 -17.62
C LYS A 64 8.50 -8.09 -16.45
N ASN A 65 9.31 -9.13 -16.31
CA ASN A 65 10.37 -9.27 -15.30
C ASN A 65 9.90 -9.43 -13.83
N SER A 66 8.64 -9.72 -13.58
CA SER A 66 8.20 -10.11 -12.24
C SER A 66 8.77 -11.49 -11.88
N VAL A 67 9.35 -11.62 -10.67
CA VAL A 67 9.88 -12.90 -10.17
C VAL A 67 8.93 -13.60 -9.21
N CYS A 68 7.89 -12.90 -8.78
CA CYS A 68 6.88 -13.39 -7.86
C CYS A 68 5.58 -12.59 -7.99
N ALA A 69 4.48 -13.25 -7.64
CA ALA A 69 3.16 -12.67 -7.51
C ALA A 69 2.44 -13.28 -6.31
N ALA A 70 1.46 -12.58 -5.77
CA ALA A 70 0.60 -13.11 -4.71
C ALA A 70 -0.86 -12.79 -4.99
N PHE A 71 -1.75 -13.74 -4.70
CA PHE A 71 -3.17 -13.46 -4.60
C PHE A 71 -3.46 -12.89 -3.21
N VAL A 72 -4.01 -11.69 -3.16
CA VAL A 72 -4.30 -10.97 -1.93
C VAL A 72 -5.77 -10.54 -1.88
N LYS A 73 -6.35 -10.56 -0.66
CA LYS A 73 -7.61 -9.86 -0.39
C LYS A 73 -7.34 -8.36 -0.40
N GLN A 74 -8.29 -7.58 -0.88
CA GLN A 74 -8.23 -6.14 -0.77
C GLN A 74 -8.29 -5.77 0.72
N LEU A 75 -7.37 -4.91 1.17
CA LEU A 75 -7.46 -4.33 2.50
C LEU A 75 -8.57 -3.28 2.47
N THR A 76 -9.45 -3.32 3.44
CA THR A 76 -10.35 -2.20 3.71
C THR A 76 -9.52 -1.10 4.33
N LYS A 77 -9.17 -0.11 3.53
CA LYS A 77 -8.54 1.11 4.02
C LYS A 77 -9.62 2.09 4.46
N PRO A 78 -9.33 2.93 5.45
CA PRO A 78 -10.23 4.02 5.79
C PRO A 78 -10.43 4.92 4.56
N THR A 79 -11.67 5.31 4.32
CA THR A 79 -12.09 6.14 3.19
C THR A 79 -12.47 7.56 3.59
N CYS A 80 -12.59 7.80 4.90
CA CYS A 80 -12.86 9.12 5.49
C CYS A 80 -12.07 9.29 6.79
N LEU A 81 -12.05 10.50 7.34
CA LEU A 81 -11.32 10.81 8.56
C LEU A 81 -11.86 10.06 9.77
N GLU A 82 -13.16 9.91 9.89
CA GLU A 82 -13.79 9.18 10.99
C GLU A 82 -13.31 7.71 11.03
N GLU A 83 -13.33 7.04 9.88
CA GLU A 83 -12.82 5.67 9.76
C GLU A 83 -11.30 5.59 10.02
N LEU A 84 -10.53 6.61 9.65
CA LEU A 84 -9.11 6.70 9.93
C LEU A 84 -8.85 6.76 11.44
N PHE A 85 -9.61 7.55 12.18
CA PHE A 85 -9.49 7.65 13.63
C PHE A 85 -9.96 6.39 14.35
N ASP A 86 -11.00 5.73 13.85
CA ASP A 86 -11.40 4.41 14.36
C ASP A 86 -10.32 3.36 14.13
N PHE A 87 -9.67 3.39 12.96
CA PHE A 87 -8.53 2.54 12.66
C PHE A 87 -7.34 2.77 13.63
N PHE A 88 -7.03 4.03 14.00
CA PHE A 88 -6.01 4.34 15.00
C PHE A 88 -6.36 3.78 16.38
N ARG A 89 -7.60 3.89 16.82
CA ARG A 89 -8.05 3.31 18.10
C ARG A 89 -7.87 1.80 18.13
N ILE A 90 -8.20 1.11 17.04
CA ILE A 90 -8.05 -0.36 16.93
C ILE A 90 -6.57 -0.77 16.99
N GLN A 91 -5.66 0.06 16.49
CA GLN A 91 -4.22 -0.22 16.46
C GLN A 91 -3.47 0.11 17.75
N GLY A 92 -4.12 0.58 18.78
CA GLY A 92 -3.49 0.81 20.09
C GLY A 92 -3.36 2.27 20.53
N GLY A 93 -4.05 3.20 19.86
CA GLY A 93 -4.29 4.54 20.40
C GLY A 93 -3.12 5.53 20.32
N THR A 94 -2.10 5.29 19.51
CA THR A 94 -1.14 6.33 19.14
C THR A 94 -1.74 7.22 18.06
N ASN A 95 -1.50 8.52 18.12
CA ASN A 95 -1.89 9.47 17.10
C ASN A 95 -0.75 9.58 16.06
N PRO A 96 -0.73 8.76 15.00
CA PRO A 96 0.33 8.84 13.99
C PRO A 96 0.21 10.12 13.18
N PRO A 97 1.30 10.68 12.64
CA PRO A 97 1.25 11.86 11.81
C PRO A 97 0.29 11.73 10.64
N ILE A 98 -0.37 12.83 10.26
CA ILE A 98 -1.25 12.93 9.10
C ILE A 98 -0.69 14.05 8.20
N ILE A 99 -0.44 13.73 6.94
CA ILE A 99 0.05 14.70 5.95
C ILE A 99 -1.13 15.22 5.15
N PHE A 100 -1.31 16.53 5.18
CA PHE A 100 -2.29 17.24 4.35
C PHE A 100 -1.59 17.75 3.09
N LEU A 101 -2.16 17.42 1.94
CA LEU A 101 -1.70 17.90 0.64
C LEU A 101 -2.79 18.80 0.06
N ASP A 102 -2.42 20.00 -0.36
CA ASP A 102 -3.30 20.91 -1.06
C ASP A 102 -2.70 21.27 -2.42
N GLY A 103 -3.51 21.19 -3.47
CA GLY A 103 -3.10 21.56 -4.83
C GLY A 103 -2.06 20.65 -5.50
N VAL A 104 -1.86 19.41 -5.05
CA VAL A 104 -0.95 18.44 -5.70
C VAL A 104 -1.66 17.79 -6.88
N THR A 105 -1.52 18.38 -8.06
CA THR A 105 -2.21 17.97 -9.30
C THR A 105 -1.36 17.09 -10.22
N ASP A 106 -0.03 17.07 -10.07
CA ASP A 106 0.84 16.19 -10.86
C ASP A 106 0.87 14.77 -10.27
N PRO A 107 0.47 13.74 -11.05
CA PRO A 107 0.50 12.36 -10.62
C PRO A 107 1.90 11.84 -10.22
N ARG A 108 2.98 12.35 -10.83
CA ARG A 108 4.34 11.96 -10.48
C ARG A 108 4.72 12.47 -9.09
N ASN A 109 4.36 13.73 -8.79
CA ASN A 109 4.58 14.32 -7.48
C ASN A 109 3.79 13.57 -6.41
N LEU A 110 2.51 13.27 -6.66
CA LEU A 110 1.70 12.47 -5.75
C LEU A 110 2.31 11.09 -5.50
N GLY A 111 2.77 10.39 -6.55
CA GLY A 111 3.43 9.10 -6.42
C GLY A 111 4.73 9.15 -5.61
N ALA A 112 5.54 10.21 -5.79
CA ALA A 112 6.76 10.44 -5.00
C ALA A 112 6.43 10.72 -3.53
N ILE A 113 5.38 11.50 -3.25
CA ILE A 113 4.90 11.76 -1.88
C ILE A 113 4.47 10.45 -1.22
N PHE A 114 3.66 9.62 -1.88
CA PHE A 114 3.29 8.30 -1.34
C PHE A 114 4.51 7.50 -0.90
N ARG A 115 5.54 7.45 -1.74
CA ARG A 115 6.77 6.71 -1.45
C ARG A 115 7.52 7.28 -0.24
N ASN A 116 7.58 8.61 -0.11
CA ASN A 116 8.22 9.28 1.02
C ASN A 116 7.43 9.05 2.32
N VAL A 117 6.10 9.17 2.28
CA VAL A 117 5.22 8.91 3.41
C VAL A 117 5.31 7.47 3.91
N ASP A 118 5.40 6.51 2.98
CA ASP A 118 5.63 5.11 3.32
C ASP A 118 7.01 4.89 3.96
N ALA A 119 8.06 5.50 3.40
CA ALA A 119 9.43 5.37 3.89
C ALA A 119 9.62 5.97 5.29
N THR A 120 8.91 7.05 5.62
CA THR A 120 8.94 7.68 6.96
C THR A 120 8.06 6.94 7.99
N GLY A 121 7.18 6.05 7.54
CA GLY A 121 6.22 5.36 8.41
C GLY A 121 5.04 6.23 8.86
N PHE A 122 4.86 7.43 8.30
CA PHE A 122 3.72 8.30 8.64
C PHE A 122 2.38 7.71 8.23
N GLY A 123 2.32 7.09 7.06
CA GLY A 123 1.25 6.20 6.64
C GLY A 123 -0.11 6.84 6.33
N ASN A 124 -0.29 8.17 6.46
CA ASN A 124 -1.58 8.81 6.27
C ASN A 124 -1.48 10.10 5.46
N ILE A 125 -2.27 10.20 4.40
CA ILE A 125 -2.38 11.36 3.51
C ILE A 125 -3.84 11.80 3.43
N VAL A 126 -4.09 13.08 3.61
CA VAL A 126 -5.39 13.74 3.39
C VAL A 126 -5.27 14.71 2.22
N VAL A 127 -6.20 14.66 1.27
CA VAL A 127 -6.20 15.50 0.07
C VAL A 127 -7.58 16.08 -0.18
N PRO A 128 -7.71 17.23 -0.85
CA PRO A 128 -9.01 17.69 -1.32
C PRO A 128 -9.51 16.77 -2.46
N MET A 129 -10.82 16.57 -2.57
CA MET A 129 -11.45 15.86 -3.68
C MET A 129 -11.25 16.59 -5.01
N ASP A 130 -11.25 17.92 -4.95
CA ASP A 130 -11.00 18.80 -6.07
C ASP A 130 -9.54 19.30 -6.03
N ASN A 131 -8.95 19.60 -7.19
CA ASN A 131 -7.57 20.08 -7.33
C ASN A 131 -6.50 19.13 -6.76
N SER A 132 -6.72 17.82 -6.82
CA SER A 132 -5.70 16.82 -6.51
C SER A 132 -5.60 15.77 -7.62
N ALA A 133 -4.40 15.21 -7.81
CA ALA A 133 -4.19 14.14 -8.78
C ALA A 133 -4.98 12.88 -8.36
N PRO A 134 -5.75 12.25 -9.27
CA PRO A 134 -6.38 10.97 -8.99
C PRO A 134 -5.34 9.85 -8.88
N ILE A 135 -5.67 8.79 -8.13
CA ILE A 135 -4.87 7.56 -8.10
C ILE A 135 -4.95 6.87 -9.46
N SER A 136 -3.99 7.15 -10.32
CA SER A 136 -3.83 6.59 -11.67
C SER A 136 -2.74 5.52 -11.70
N ASP A 137 -2.63 4.80 -12.82
CA ASP A 137 -1.54 3.84 -13.04
C ASP A 137 -0.16 4.51 -12.91
N LEU A 138 -0.03 5.79 -13.30
CA LEU A 138 1.20 6.56 -13.16
C LEU A 138 1.55 6.79 -11.69
N VAL A 139 0.59 7.15 -10.84
CA VAL A 139 0.77 7.26 -9.39
C VAL A 139 1.18 5.91 -8.79
N ILE A 140 0.46 4.83 -9.12
CA ILE A 140 0.74 3.48 -8.61
C ILE A 140 2.16 3.04 -8.97
N ASN A 141 2.57 3.26 -10.21
CA ASN A 141 3.91 2.89 -10.68
C ASN A 141 5.00 3.73 -10.00
N THR A 142 4.78 5.04 -9.86
CA THR A 142 5.75 5.97 -9.24
C THR A 142 5.88 5.71 -7.73
N ALA A 143 4.78 5.37 -7.07
CA ALA A 143 4.74 5.08 -5.64
C ALA A 143 5.39 3.75 -5.25
N CYS A 144 5.73 2.87 -6.20
CA CYS A 144 6.45 1.61 -5.95
C CYS A 144 5.81 0.70 -4.87
N GLY A 145 4.48 0.66 -4.79
CA GLY A 145 3.73 -0.14 -3.82
C GLY A 145 3.26 0.64 -2.59
N ALA A 146 3.69 1.89 -2.39
CA ALA A 146 3.28 2.72 -1.26
C ALA A 146 1.77 3.05 -1.26
N VAL A 147 1.12 3.01 -2.42
CA VAL A 147 -0.35 3.13 -2.51
C VAL A 147 -1.06 2.03 -1.71
N ASP A 148 -0.45 0.87 -1.55
CA ASP A 148 -1.04 -0.24 -0.78
C ASP A 148 -0.86 -0.09 0.74
N THR A 149 0.10 0.71 1.19
CA THR A 149 0.48 0.86 2.61
C THR A 149 -0.08 2.14 3.21
N VAL A 150 -0.04 3.22 2.46
CA VAL A 150 -0.48 4.55 2.90
C VAL A 150 -2.00 4.68 2.80
N ASN A 151 -2.64 5.19 3.85
CA ASN A 151 -4.03 5.57 3.83
C ASN A 151 -4.18 6.89 3.08
N TYR A 152 -5.09 6.93 2.11
CA TYR A 152 -5.35 8.10 1.27
C TYR A 152 -6.79 8.51 1.47
N ILE A 153 -7.00 9.68 2.08
CA ILE A 153 -8.29 10.15 2.54
C ILE A 153 -8.68 11.41 1.75
N PRO A 154 -9.57 11.30 0.77
CA PRO A 154 -10.12 12.46 0.09
C PRO A 154 -11.16 13.18 0.96
N VAL A 155 -11.06 14.50 1.06
CA VAL A 155 -11.97 15.35 1.83
C VAL A 155 -12.55 16.47 0.96
N LYS A 156 -13.79 16.89 1.25
CA LYS A 156 -14.42 17.98 0.50
C LYS A 156 -13.83 19.35 0.84
N ASN A 157 -13.31 19.53 2.05
CA ASN A 157 -12.79 20.79 2.52
C ASN A 157 -11.61 20.56 3.46
N ILE A 158 -10.44 21.04 3.08
CA ILE A 158 -9.19 20.89 3.85
C ILE A 158 -9.27 21.65 5.18
N ALA A 159 -9.83 22.87 5.21
CA ALA A 159 -9.91 23.65 6.45
C ALA A 159 -10.76 22.94 7.51
N ARG A 160 -11.93 22.42 7.14
CA ARG A 160 -12.75 21.61 8.05
C ARG A 160 -12.07 20.32 8.48
N ALA A 161 -11.29 19.70 7.59
CA ALA A 161 -10.54 18.51 7.91
C ALA A 161 -9.42 18.80 8.93
N LEU A 162 -8.76 19.96 8.83
CA LEU A 162 -7.78 20.45 9.80
C LEU A 162 -8.44 20.73 11.16
N GLU A 163 -9.56 21.43 11.19
CA GLU A 163 -10.35 21.64 12.42
C GLU A 163 -10.72 20.31 13.08
N PHE A 164 -11.20 19.34 12.29
CA PHE A 164 -11.56 18.01 12.78
C PHE A 164 -10.38 17.30 13.46
N VAL A 165 -9.17 17.34 12.87
CA VAL A 165 -8.00 16.69 13.46
C VAL A 165 -7.48 17.45 14.68
N GLN A 166 -7.61 18.79 14.72
CA GLN A 166 -7.31 19.59 15.91
C GLN A 166 -8.21 19.22 17.08
N ASP A 167 -9.51 19.02 16.85
CA ASP A 167 -10.47 18.56 17.86
C ASP A 167 -10.13 17.15 18.40
N LYS A 168 -9.35 16.36 17.67
CA LYS A 168 -8.81 15.07 18.10
C LYS A 168 -7.45 15.17 18.79
N GLY A 169 -6.96 16.38 19.04
CA GLY A 169 -5.73 16.63 19.78
C GLY A 169 -4.45 16.68 18.94
N TYR A 170 -4.57 16.86 17.62
CA TYR A 170 -3.40 17.10 16.77
C TYR A 170 -2.97 18.56 16.81
N LEU A 171 -1.66 18.78 16.75
CA LEU A 171 -1.06 20.07 16.45
C LEU A 171 -1.03 20.22 14.92
N VAL A 172 -1.54 21.35 14.42
CA VAL A 172 -1.59 21.69 12.99
C VAL A 172 -0.79 22.94 12.74
#